data_f6b1b10f54711fb3ba0e1b0a8f8bbf96
#
_entry.id   f6b1b10f54711fb3ba0e1b0a8f8bbf96
#
_cell.length_a   1.000
_cell.length_b   1.000
_cell.length_c   1.000
_cell.angle_alpha   90.00
_cell.angle_beta   90.00
_cell.angle_gamma   90.00
#
_symmetry.space_group_name_H-M   'P 1'
#
loop_
_entity.id
_entity.type
_entity.pdbx_description
1 polymer ?
#
loop_
_entity_poly.entity_id
_entity_poly.type
_entity_poly.pdbx_seq_one_letter_code
_entity_poly.pdbx_strand_id
1 'polypeptide(L)'
;MWILLLLTVTGCKKDDQDLQYPAGTNEHVNSWILDSMRVFYFWNRTLPAQPDVSQDPPDFFDEIKNVEDRFSILADPKRPLTLKPSLSTALGIDIVGLDVGGVHQALVTLVVPGAEADQAGIKRGDRVLAINGTTVSRDNIGALVSQTILAGKITLDIEGRNTTVSYNASYPEDRPIYTYKIIEHNGKKIAYLFFNSFKQRAITELQTVLTSFRNVQVTELILDLRYNAGGEVNIAALLTALIAPVKGTDIFAEYRGNSNLGTRRTTFDKALSRIGMSVAQLTAYRPSLSRVYILTGSHTGSSAELVANNIAPFIATTRIGGRTLGKDMASFEIRNSQVTSWIINPLVYKLYNANAQGDYASGLAPDVEVDEFSLLPLKPFGDTEDPLVNRAIVTIVGRALKSSSVLQQKETVRIWYDSRNIADENTAGVKVDRKDL
;
A
#
# COMPACT_ATOMS: atom_id res chain seq x y z
N MET A 1 53.56 31.26 54.52
CA MET A 1 53.93 30.06 53.78
C MET A 1 52.62 29.34 53.47
N TRP A 2 52.07 29.59 52.27
CA TRP A 2 50.77 29.01 51.80
C TRP A 2 51.08 27.81 50.95
N ILE A 3 50.58 26.64 51.34
CA ILE A 3 50.70 25.40 50.60
C ILE A 3 49.49 25.31 49.66
N LEU A 4 49.78 25.35 48.40
CA LEU A 4 48.77 25.16 47.34
C LEU A 4 48.61 23.66 47.11
N LEU A 5 47.44 23.10 47.48
CA LEU A 5 47.10 21.71 47.23
C LEU A 5 46.53 21.58 45.81
N LEU A 6 47.30 21.01 44.87
CA LEU A 6 46.82 20.66 43.50
C LEU A 6 46.01 19.37 43.60
N LEU A 7 44.69 19.48 43.45
CA LEU A 7 43.80 18.35 43.20
C LEU A 7 43.87 17.98 41.74
N THR A 8 44.55 16.89 41.41
CA THR A 8 44.49 16.27 40.08
C THR A 8 43.18 15.47 39.96
N VAL A 9 42.21 15.99 39.23
CA VAL A 9 41.02 15.26 38.80
C VAL A 9 41.43 14.36 37.63
N THR A 10 41.67 13.08 37.93
CA THR A 10 41.76 12.03 36.92
C THR A 10 40.35 11.75 36.40
N GLY A 11 39.95 12.42 35.34
CA GLY A 11 38.75 12.04 34.57
C GLY A 11 38.99 10.68 33.94
N CYS A 12 38.25 9.67 34.38
CA CYS A 12 38.12 8.44 33.61
C CYS A 12 37.47 8.81 32.25
N LYS A 13 38.29 8.94 31.22
CA LYS A 13 37.80 8.77 29.86
C LYS A 13 37.36 7.32 29.74
N LYS A 14 36.08 7.08 29.64
CA LYS A 14 35.57 5.87 28.99
C LYS A 14 36.11 5.90 27.57
N ASP A 15 37.13 5.09 27.32
CA ASP A 15 37.50 4.75 25.95
C ASP A 15 36.34 3.93 25.34
N ASP A 16 35.33 4.59 24.83
CA ASP A 16 34.54 4.06 23.71
C ASP A 16 35.51 4.02 22.54
N GLN A 17 36.28 2.94 22.41
CA GLN A 17 36.88 2.58 21.13
C GLN A 17 35.71 2.30 20.22
N ASP A 18 35.24 3.33 19.46
CA ASP A 18 34.53 3.16 18.23
C ASP A 18 35.39 2.24 17.36
N LEU A 19 35.02 0.98 17.28
CA LEU A 19 35.61 0.03 16.33
C LEU A 19 35.28 0.58 14.95
N GLN A 20 36.16 1.41 14.39
CA GLN A 20 36.03 1.95 13.06
C GLN A 20 36.39 0.82 12.08
N TYR A 21 35.36 0.13 11.62
CA TYR A 21 35.53 -0.81 10.52
C TYR A 21 35.87 -0.02 9.23
N PRO A 22 36.73 -0.58 8.33
CA PRO A 22 37.04 0.06 7.07
C PRO A 22 35.79 0.38 6.26
N ALA A 23 35.77 1.56 5.64
CA ALA A 23 34.62 2.00 4.82
C ALA A 23 34.29 1.00 3.71
N GLY A 24 33.02 0.62 3.59
CA GLY A 24 32.51 -0.29 2.57
C GLY A 24 32.59 -1.78 2.93
N THR A 25 33.12 -2.14 4.09
CA THR A 25 33.00 -3.52 4.59
C THR A 25 31.61 -3.81 5.13
N ASN A 26 31.24 -5.08 5.22
CA ASN A 26 29.97 -5.50 5.81
C ASN A 26 29.85 -5.02 7.25
N GLU A 27 30.90 -5.12 8.03
CA GLU A 27 30.95 -4.67 9.44
C GLU A 27 30.65 -3.19 9.57
N HIS A 28 31.18 -2.35 8.67
CA HIS A 28 30.92 -0.90 8.65
C HIS A 28 29.45 -0.60 8.33
N VAL A 29 28.92 -1.28 7.31
CA VAL A 29 27.52 -1.13 6.90
C VAL A 29 26.55 -1.62 7.98
N ASN A 30 26.80 -2.83 8.51
CA ASN A 30 25.95 -3.47 9.52
C ASN A 30 25.96 -2.74 10.86
N SER A 31 27.11 -2.14 11.24
CA SER A 31 27.18 -1.27 12.41
C SER A 31 26.28 -0.04 12.24
N TRP A 32 26.31 0.62 11.07
CA TRP A 32 25.42 1.74 10.78
C TRP A 32 23.93 1.32 10.75
N ILE A 33 23.62 0.13 10.20
CA ILE A 33 22.26 -0.42 10.23
C ILE A 33 21.79 -0.59 11.68
N LEU A 34 22.61 -1.27 12.51
CA LEU A 34 22.29 -1.55 13.92
C LEU A 34 22.07 -0.26 14.72
N ASP A 35 22.95 0.73 14.57
CA ASP A 35 22.85 1.99 15.29
C ASP A 35 21.60 2.77 14.88
N SER A 36 21.28 2.77 13.58
CA SER A 36 20.03 3.35 13.06
C SER A 36 18.81 2.64 13.66
N MET A 37 18.79 1.31 13.69
CA MET A 37 17.73 0.51 14.28
C MET A 37 17.59 0.74 15.79
N ARG A 38 18.68 0.85 16.54
CA ARG A 38 18.66 1.16 17.98
C ARG A 38 17.98 2.49 18.30
N VAL A 39 18.09 3.47 17.40
CA VAL A 39 17.46 4.79 17.58
C VAL A 39 16.00 4.77 17.16
N PHE A 40 15.71 4.29 15.97
CA PHE A 40 14.43 4.54 15.28
C PHE A 40 13.47 3.36 15.29
N TYR A 41 13.97 2.11 15.32
CA TYR A 41 13.15 0.93 15.18
C TYR A 41 12.12 0.78 16.29
N PHE A 42 10.87 0.46 15.95
CA PHE A 42 9.82 0.33 16.96
C PHE A 42 10.16 -0.69 18.04
N TRP A 43 10.69 -1.85 17.66
CA TRP A 43 11.13 -2.90 18.57
C TRP A 43 12.63 -2.79 18.92
N ASN A 44 13.16 -1.58 19.09
CA ASN A 44 14.58 -1.35 19.36
C ASN A 44 15.12 -2.07 20.59
N ARG A 45 14.24 -2.42 21.55
CA ARG A 45 14.61 -3.16 22.77
C ARG A 45 14.80 -4.65 22.55
N THR A 46 14.32 -5.21 21.45
CA THR A 46 14.50 -6.62 21.08
C THR A 46 15.74 -6.86 20.22
N LEU A 47 16.43 -5.80 19.82
CA LEU A 47 17.66 -5.93 19.03
C LEU A 47 18.75 -6.64 19.85
N PRO A 48 19.53 -7.55 19.23
CA PRO A 48 20.61 -8.23 19.90
C PRO A 48 21.69 -7.24 20.35
N ALA A 49 22.27 -7.50 21.52
CA ALA A 49 23.30 -6.62 22.09
C ALA A 49 24.59 -6.62 21.26
N GLN A 50 25.01 -7.78 20.80
CA GLN A 50 26.24 -8.02 20.03
C GLN A 50 25.98 -9.01 18.90
N PRO A 51 25.31 -8.57 17.78
CA PRO A 51 25.11 -9.42 16.62
C PRO A 51 26.40 -9.56 15.82
N ASP A 52 26.48 -10.59 14.98
CA ASP A 52 27.58 -10.76 14.04
C ASP A 52 27.45 -9.77 12.88
N VAL A 53 28.21 -8.68 12.93
CA VAL A 53 28.22 -7.65 11.91
C VAL A 53 28.98 -7.99 10.64
N SER A 54 29.63 -9.17 10.54
CA SER A 54 30.39 -9.58 9.36
C SER A 54 29.55 -10.15 8.23
N GLN A 55 28.28 -10.45 8.47
CA GLN A 55 27.33 -11.04 7.51
C GLN A 55 27.04 -10.11 6.33
N ASP A 56 26.51 -10.65 5.23
CA ASP A 56 25.97 -9.81 4.14
C ASP A 56 24.80 -8.94 4.68
N PRO A 57 24.73 -7.64 4.35
CA PRO A 57 23.77 -6.73 4.95
C PRO A 57 22.29 -7.16 4.91
N PRO A 58 21.75 -7.79 3.84
CA PRO A 58 20.41 -8.36 3.85
C PRO A 58 20.21 -9.44 4.91
N ASP A 59 21.13 -10.39 5.03
CA ASP A 59 21.04 -11.49 5.99
C ASP A 59 21.11 -10.95 7.42
N PHE A 60 22.04 -10.02 7.68
CA PHE A 60 22.17 -9.32 8.94
C PHE A 60 20.88 -8.57 9.31
N PHE A 61 20.31 -7.81 8.38
CA PHE A 61 19.09 -7.03 8.62
C PHE A 61 17.90 -7.95 8.95
N ASP A 62 17.78 -9.06 8.23
CA ASP A 62 16.72 -10.05 8.47
C ASP A 62 16.88 -10.75 9.82
N GLU A 63 18.12 -11.04 10.26
CA GLU A 63 18.38 -11.65 11.56
C GLU A 63 18.03 -10.73 12.73
N ILE A 64 18.33 -9.41 12.65
CA ILE A 64 18.09 -8.49 13.76
C ILE A 64 16.67 -7.99 13.87
N LYS A 65 15.80 -8.19 12.83
CA LYS A 65 14.41 -7.78 12.88
C LYS A 65 13.61 -8.59 13.91
N ASN A 66 12.63 -7.93 14.51
CA ASN A 66 11.63 -8.60 15.34
C ASN A 66 10.79 -9.54 14.48
N VAL A 67 10.40 -10.69 15.00
CA VAL A 67 9.57 -11.69 14.32
C VAL A 67 8.22 -11.16 13.85
N GLU A 68 7.69 -10.13 14.50
CA GLU A 68 6.43 -9.45 14.11
C GLU A 68 6.65 -8.44 12.96
N ASP A 69 7.91 -8.11 12.64
CA ASP A 69 8.22 -7.13 11.60
C ASP A 69 8.17 -7.74 10.20
N ARG A 70 7.07 -7.52 9.54
CA ARG A 70 6.81 -7.98 8.16
C ARG A 70 7.18 -6.95 7.09
N PHE A 71 7.48 -5.70 7.46
CA PHE A 71 7.44 -4.58 6.51
C PHE A 71 8.64 -3.62 6.58
N SER A 72 9.61 -3.83 7.46
CA SER A 72 10.88 -3.09 7.38
C SER A 72 11.69 -3.56 6.19
N ILE A 73 12.26 -2.63 5.43
CA ILE A 73 12.98 -2.91 4.18
C ILE A 73 14.40 -2.36 4.27
N LEU A 74 15.34 -3.15 3.78
CA LEU A 74 16.70 -2.77 3.43
C LEU A 74 16.88 -2.85 1.92
N ALA A 75 17.32 -1.77 1.27
CA ALA A 75 17.51 -1.71 -0.18
C ALA A 75 18.84 -1.06 -0.54
N ASP A 76 19.46 -1.50 -1.63
CA ASP A 76 20.63 -0.86 -2.19
C ASP A 76 20.40 -0.54 -3.68
N PRO A 77 20.40 0.75 -4.08
CA PRO A 77 20.29 1.15 -5.49
C PRO A 77 21.38 0.54 -6.40
N LYS A 78 22.52 0.15 -5.82
CA LYS A 78 23.60 -0.55 -6.55
C LYS A 78 23.35 -2.05 -6.69
N ARG A 79 22.37 -2.61 -5.96
CA ARG A 79 21.92 -3.99 -6.03
C ARG A 79 20.45 -4.03 -6.43
N PRO A 80 20.08 -3.88 -7.72
CA PRO A 80 18.69 -3.70 -8.18
C PRO A 80 17.74 -4.83 -7.73
N LEU A 81 18.26 -6.04 -7.48
CA LEU A 81 17.47 -7.17 -7.01
C LEU A 81 16.97 -7.04 -5.56
N THR A 82 17.47 -6.06 -4.80
CA THR A 82 16.93 -5.74 -3.46
C THR A 82 15.57 -5.05 -3.52
N LEU A 83 15.19 -4.50 -4.69
CA LEU A 83 13.87 -3.96 -5.00
C LEU A 83 13.39 -4.60 -6.30
N LYS A 84 12.66 -5.70 -6.20
CA LYS A 84 12.16 -6.43 -7.38
C LYS A 84 11.00 -5.65 -8.03
N PRO A 85 11.04 -5.32 -9.33
CA PRO A 85 9.86 -4.77 -9.99
C PRO A 85 8.71 -5.77 -9.92
N SER A 86 7.48 -5.28 -9.71
CA SER A 86 6.29 -6.11 -9.82
C SER A 86 5.88 -6.27 -11.29
N LEU A 87 4.99 -7.23 -11.55
CA LEU A 87 4.47 -7.44 -12.90
C LEU A 87 3.76 -6.20 -13.44
N SER A 88 2.96 -5.52 -12.60
CA SER A 88 2.28 -4.28 -12.98
C SER A 88 3.24 -3.11 -13.21
N THR A 89 4.28 -2.96 -12.39
CA THR A 89 5.28 -1.88 -12.60
C THR A 89 6.15 -2.10 -13.84
N ALA A 90 6.46 -3.34 -14.20
CA ALA A 90 7.28 -3.63 -15.38
C ALA A 90 6.44 -3.70 -16.66
N LEU A 91 5.32 -4.40 -16.63
CA LEU A 91 4.57 -4.85 -17.80
C LEU A 91 3.12 -4.36 -17.84
N GLY A 92 2.67 -3.63 -16.82
CA GLY A 92 1.35 -3.00 -16.80
C GLY A 92 0.17 -3.94 -16.54
N ILE A 93 0.40 -5.15 -16.05
CA ILE A 93 -0.66 -6.10 -15.67
C ILE A 93 -0.38 -6.76 -14.33
N ASP A 94 -1.44 -7.27 -13.67
CA ASP A 94 -1.33 -8.26 -12.61
C ASP A 94 -2.16 -9.49 -12.92
N ILE A 95 -1.70 -10.65 -12.44
CA ILE A 95 -2.28 -11.96 -12.71
C ILE A 95 -2.52 -12.67 -11.37
N VAL A 96 -3.70 -13.30 -11.24
CA VAL A 96 -4.05 -14.19 -10.14
C VAL A 96 -4.23 -15.63 -10.65
N GLY A 97 -3.76 -16.59 -9.87
CA GLY A 97 -4.07 -18.01 -10.07
C GLY A 97 -5.19 -18.46 -9.14
N LEU A 98 -6.27 -18.99 -9.70
CA LEU A 98 -7.46 -19.42 -8.98
C LEU A 98 -7.72 -20.91 -9.17
N ASP A 99 -8.17 -21.58 -8.11
CA ASP A 99 -8.85 -22.86 -8.15
C ASP A 99 -10.35 -22.60 -8.01
N VAL A 100 -11.11 -22.96 -9.02
CA VAL A 100 -12.57 -22.81 -9.05
C VAL A 100 -13.18 -24.19 -9.27
N GLY A 101 -13.71 -24.79 -8.21
CA GLY A 101 -14.31 -26.12 -8.30
C GLY A 101 -13.32 -27.23 -8.75
N GLY A 102 -12.02 -27.10 -8.43
CA GLY A 102 -10.96 -28.02 -8.87
C GLY A 102 -10.37 -27.70 -10.24
N VAL A 103 -10.83 -26.64 -10.91
CA VAL A 103 -10.25 -26.16 -12.18
C VAL A 103 -9.27 -25.01 -11.91
N HIS A 104 -8.02 -25.22 -12.29
CA HIS A 104 -7.00 -24.19 -12.17
C HIS A 104 -7.05 -23.22 -13.36
N GLN A 105 -7.05 -21.92 -13.08
CA GLN A 105 -7.05 -20.88 -14.10
C GLN A 105 -6.24 -19.66 -13.64
N ALA A 106 -5.62 -18.96 -14.60
CA ALA A 106 -4.93 -17.71 -14.36
C ALA A 106 -5.72 -16.57 -15.03
N LEU A 107 -5.98 -15.49 -14.28
CA LEU A 107 -6.77 -14.35 -14.76
C LEU A 107 -5.98 -13.06 -14.60
N VAL A 108 -6.14 -12.17 -15.58
CA VAL A 108 -5.70 -10.78 -15.44
C VAL A 108 -6.60 -10.07 -14.44
N THR A 109 -6.05 -9.56 -13.36
CA THR A 109 -6.81 -8.85 -12.32
C THR A 109 -6.74 -7.35 -12.45
N LEU A 110 -5.65 -6.83 -13.01
CA LEU A 110 -5.42 -5.41 -13.20
C LEU A 110 -4.70 -5.18 -14.51
N VAL A 111 -5.08 -4.10 -15.19
CA VAL A 111 -4.36 -3.54 -16.34
C VAL A 111 -4.12 -2.07 -16.05
N VAL A 112 -2.87 -1.63 -16.14
CA VAL A 112 -2.52 -0.22 -15.94
C VAL A 112 -2.99 0.61 -17.13
N PRO A 113 -3.86 1.63 -16.93
CA PRO A 113 -4.41 2.42 -18.03
C PRO A 113 -3.33 3.13 -18.84
N GLY A 114 -3.36 2.94 -20.17
CA GLY A 114 -2.41 3.51 -21.11
C GLY A 114 -1.07 2.76 -21.22
N ALA A 115 -0.87 1.69 -20.45
CA ALA A 115 0.30 0.80 -20.61
C ALA A 115 0.23 0.02 -21.94
N GLU A 116 1.36 -0.58 -22.35
CA GLU A 116 1.43 -1.45 -23.53
C GLU A 116 0.38 -2.58 -23.50
N ALA A 117 0.13 -3.13 -22.32
CA ALA A 117 -0.91 -4.13 -22.10
C ALA A 117 -2.31 -3.64 -22.43
N ASP A 118 -2.66 -2.43 -22.01
CA ASP A 118 -3.95 -1.77 -22.28
C ASP A 118 -4.09 -1.47 -23.78
N GLN A 119 -3.03 -0.94 -24.41
CA GLN A 119 -2.98 -0.68 -25.86
C GLN A 119 -3.08 -1.97 -26.68
N ALA A 120 -2.53 -3.08 -26.18
CA ALA A 120 -2.69 -4.41 -26.78
C ALA A 120 -4.08 -5.02 -26.54
N GLY A 121 -4.99 -4.28 -25.87
CA GLY A 121 -6.36 -4.68 -25.62
C GLY A 121 -6.52 -5.77 -24.56
N ILE A 122 -5.52 -6.01 -23.69
CA ILE A 122 -5.67 -6.90 -22.54
C ILE A 122 -6.64 -6.26 -21.55
N LYS A 123 -7.50 -7.06 -20.95
CA LYS A 123 -8.53 -6.59 -20.03
C LYS A 123 -8.53 -7.37 -18.74
N ARG A 124 -8.99 -6.72 -17.67
CA ARG A 124 -9.36 -7.39 -16.43
C ARG A 124 -10.36 -8.50 -16.72
N GLY A 125 -10.12 -9.69 -16.20
CA GLY A 125 -10.93 -10.89 -16.43
C GLY A 125 -10.45 -11.76 -17.58
N ASP A 126 -9.50 -11.30 -18.43
CA ASP A 126 -8.90 -12.14 -19.47
C ASP A 126 -8.24 -13.37 -18.83
N ARG A 127 -8.55 -14.57 -19.37
CA ARG A 127 -7.94 -15.82 -18.92
C ARG A 127 -6.66 -16.08 -19.69
N VAL A 128 -5.56 -16.22 -18.95
CA VAL A 128 -4.21 -16.49 -19.48
C VAL A 128 -4.01 -17.99 -19.57
N LEU A 129 -3.78 -18.50 -20.79
CA LEU A 129 -3.53 -19.91 -21.07
C LEU A 129 -2.04 -20.23 -21.05
N ALA A 130 -1.19 -19.35 -21.61
CA ALA A 130 0.25 -19.52 -21.62
C ALA A 130 0.97 -18.17 -21.45
N ILE A 131 2.16 -18.21 -20.87
CA ILE A 131 3.13 -17.11 -20.77
C ILE A 131 4.40 -17.54 -21.48
N ASN A 132 4.88 -16.74 -22.44
CA ASN A 132 6.07 -16.99 -23.25
C ASN A 132 6.10 -18.41 -23.87
N GLY A 133 4.94 -18.85 -24.38
CA GLY A 133 4.76 -20.17 -25.02
C GLY A 133 4.66 -21.35 -24.04
N THR A 134 4.72 -21.12 -22.73
CA THR A 134 4.59 -22.16 -21.72
C THR A 134 3.19 -22.10 -21.09
N THR A 135 2.44 -23.20 -21.15
CA THR A 135 1.12 -23.31 -20.49
C THR A 135 1.24 -23.05 -19.00
N VAL A 136 0.34 -22.17 -18.49
CA VAL A 136 0.34 -21.78 -17.08
C VAL A 136 -0.20 -22.90 -16.21
N SER A 137 0.49 -23.18 -15.12
CA SER A 137 0.08 -24.13 -14.11
C SER A 137 0.39 -23.58 -12.71
N ARG A 138 -0.16 -24.24 -11.68
CA ARG A 138 0.13 -23.89 -10.28
C ARG A 138 1.63 -23.96 -9.95
N ASP A 139 2.33 -24.92 -10.54
CA ASP A 139 3.74 -25.19 -10.20
C ASP A 139 4.73 -24.28 -10.92
N ASN A 140 4.31 -23.63 -12.02
CA ASN A 140 5.24 -22.84 -12.86
C ASN A 140 4.98 -21.35 -12.93
N ILE A 141 3.78 -20.86 -12.58
CA ILE A 141 3.39 -19.45 -12.79
C ILE A 141 4.33 -18.46 -12.10
N GLY A 142 4.77 -18.75 -10.87
CA GLY A 142 5.69 -17.88 -10.12
C GLY A 142 7.04 -17.73 -10.84
N ALA A 143 7.59 -18.85 -11.34
CA ALA A 143 8.82 -18.85 -12.12
C ALA A 143 8.64 -18.13 -13.47
N LEU A 144 7.54 -18.37 -14.17
CA LEU A 144 7.22 -17.73 -15.45
C LEU A 144 7.09 -16.20 -15.28
N VAL A 145 6.40 -15.73 -14.26
CA VAL A 145 6.26 -14.28 -13.97
C VAL A 145 7.62 -13.68 -13.63
N SER A 146 8.40 -14.31 -12.75
CA SER A 146 9.73 -13.80 -12.38
C SER A 146 10.68 -13.73 -13.58
N GLN A 147 10.73 -14.77 -14.42
CA GLN A 147 11.52 -14.79 -15.65
C GLN A 147 11.06 -13.72 -16.64
N THR A 148 9.75 -13.52 -16.77
CA THR A 148 9.15 -12.50 -17.64
C THR A 148 9.53 -11.10 -17.23
N ILE A 149 9.50 -10.79 -15.93
CA ILE A 149 9.93 -9.50 -15.38
C ILE A 149 11.42 -9.27 -15.68
N LEU A 150 12.27 -10.28 -15.45
CA LEU A 150 13.72 -10.20 -15.72
C LEU A 150 14.03 -10.05 -17.22
N ALA A 151 13.27 -10.73 -18.08
CA ALA A 151 13.44 -10.64 -19.54
C ALA A 151 12.94 -9.30 -20.11
N GLY A 152 12.11 -8.55 -19.37
CA GLY A 152 11.51 -7.29 -19.82
C GLY A 152 10.61 -7.45 -21.06
N LYS A 153 10.06 -8.63 -21.27
CA LYS A 153 9.16 -8.94 -22.39
C LYS A 153 8.17 -10.03 -22.00
N ILE A 154 6.93 -9.90 -22.46
CA ILE A 154 5.89 -10.90 -22.26
C ILE A 154 5.22 -11.25 -23.58
N THR A 155 4.85 -12.54 -23.71
CA THR A 155 3.92 -13.05 -24.72
C THR A 155 2.83 -13.81 -23.99
N LEU A 156 1.57 -13.49 -24.26
CA LEU A 156 0.40 -14.09 -23.61
C LEU A 156 -0.48 -14.79 -24.65
N ASP A 157 -0.85 -16.03 -24.34
CA ASP A 157 -1.99 -16.68 -24.98
C ASP A 157 -3.21 -16.46 -24.10
N ILE A 158 -4.22 -15.82 -24.66
CA ILE A 158 -5.45 -15.43 -23.95
C ILE A 158 -6.61 -16.21 -24.54
N GLU A 159 -7.43 -16.79 -23.67
CA GLU A 159 -8.62 -17.55 -24.07
C GLU A 159 -9.53 -16.73 -25.00
N GLY A 160 -9.99 -17.34 -26.08
CA GLY A 160 -10.86 -16.68 -27.06
C GLY A 160 -10.15 -15.76 -28.06
N ARG A 161 -8.82 -15.61 -28.01
CA ARG A 161 -8.03 -14.90 -29.02
C ARG A 161 -7.33 -15.88 -29.96
N ASN A 162 -7.33 -15.55 -31.25
CA ASN A 162 -6.69 -16.39 -32.29
C ASN A 162 -5.17 -16.15 -32.40
N THR A 163 -4.67 -15.07 -31.81
CA THR A 163 -3.25 -14.69 -31.87
C THR A 163 -2.72 -14.37 -30.49
N THR A 164 -1.46 -14.67 -30.26
CA THR A 164 -0.74 -14.28 -29.05
C THR A 164 -0.59 -12.76 -28.98
N VAL A 165 -0.59 -12.22 -27.75
CA VAL A 165 -0.30 -10.82 -27.47
C VAL A 165 1.12 -10.70 -26.95
N SER A 166 1.97 -9.91 -27.64
CA SER A 166 3.37 -9.75 -27.24
C SER A 166 3.75 -8.26 -27.14
N TYR A 167 4.41 -7.88 -26.06
CA TYR A 167 4.92 -6.52 -25.85
C TYR A 167 6.12 -6.52 -24.90
N ASN A 168 6.86 -5.39 -24.87
CA ASN A 168 8.02 -5.21 -24.02
C ASN A 168 7.62 -4.48 -22.73
N ALA A 169 8.47 -4.59 -21.70
CA ALA A 169 8.36 -3.78 -20.51
C ALA A 169 8.51 -2.29 -20.86
N SER A 170 7.54 -1.50 -20.43
CA SER A 170 7.52 -0.06 -20.64
C SER A 170 7.64 0.72 -19.34
N TYR A 171 7.61 0.02 -18.21
CA TYR A 171 7.58 0.62 -16.87
C TYR A 171 6.52 1.74 -16.79
N PRO A 172 5.25 1.41 -17.04
CA PRO A 172 4.21 2.39 -17.16
C PRO A 172 4.09 3.22 -15.88
N GLU A 173 3.79 4.48 -16.05
CA GLU A 173 3.55 5.35 -14.93
C GLU A 173 2.30 4.90 -14.17
N ASP A 174 2.47 4.54 -12.89
CA ASP A 174 1.38 4.19 -12.01
C ASP A 174 0.49 5.41 -11.73
N ARG A 175 -0.74 5.40 -12.27
CA ARG A 175 -1.71 6.47 -12.11
C ARG A 175 -2.43 6.35 -10.77
N PRO A 176 -2.63 7.46 -10.03
CA PRO A 176 -3.40 7.45 -8.78
C PRO A 176 -4.87 7.05 -8.99
N ILE A 177 -5.47 7.51 -10.06
CA ILE A 177 -6.87 7.23 -10.40
C ILE A 177 -6.93 6.44 -11.69
N TYR A 178 -7.49 5.23 -11.64
CA TYR A 178 -7.68 4.40 -12.82
C TYR A 178 -9.01 4.68 -13.51
N THR A 179 -10.07 4.83 -12.72
CA THR A 179 -11.40 5.14 -13.23
C THR A 179 -12.26 5.79 -12.14
N TYR A 180 -13.19 6.61 -12.57
CA TYR A 180 -14.26 7.15 -11.75
C TYR A 180 -15.52 7.31 -12.57
N LYS A 181 -16.66 7.24 -11.93
CA LYS A 181 -17.96 7.40 -12.60
C LYS A 181 -19.08 7.79 -11.64
N ILE A 182 -20.19 8.24 -12.19
CA ILE A 182 -21.46 8.39 -11.48
C ILE A 182 -22.32 7.17 -11.86
N ILE A 183 -22.76 6.45 -10.83
CA ILE A 183 -23.70 5.33 -10.97
C ILE A 183 -25.08 5.85 -10.60
N GLU A 184 -26.02 5.82 -11.56
CA GLU A 184 -27.40 6.16 -11.28
C GLU A 184 -28.19 4.88 -11.00
N HIS A 185 -28.77 4.81 -9.78
CA HIS A 185 -29.53 3.65 -9.36
C HIS A 185 -30.70 4.05 -8.45
N ASN A 186 -31.92 3.67 -8.81
CA ASN A 186 -33.14 3.95 -8.05
C ASN A 186 -33.27 5.46 -7.67
N GLY A 187 -32.95 6.36 -8.61
CA GLY A 187 -33.02 7.81 -8.40
C GLY A 187 -31.89 8.39 -7.54
N LYS A 188 -30.96 7.57 -7.07
CA LYS A 188 -29.73 8.02 -6.38
C LYS A 188 -28.58 8.16 -7.35
N LYS A 189 -27.76 9.18 -7.17
CA LYS A 189 -26.47 9.37 -7.82
C LYS A 189 -25.36 8.96 -6.85
N ILE A 190 -24.66 7.89 -7.18
CA ILE A 190 -23.60 7.30 -6.35
C ILE A 190 -22.28 7.56 -7.07
N ALA A 191 -21.32 8.19 -6.40
CA ALA A 191 -19.97 8.31 -6.92
C ALA A 191 -19.23 6.99 -6.76
N TYR A 192 -18.46 6.61 -7.79
CA TYR A 192 -17.47 5.54 -7.73
C TYR A 192 -16.10 6.08 -8.08
N LEU A 193 -15.09 5.73 -7.28
CA LEU A 193 -13.70 6.12 -7.48
C LEU A 193 -12.78 4.92 -7.21
N PHE A 194 -12.09 4.41 -8.24
CA PHE A 194 -10.97 3.49 -8.06
C PHE A 194 -9.70 4.29 -7.87
N PHE A 195 -9.19 4.29 -6.64
CA PHE A 195 -7.99 5.02 -6.24
C PHE A 195 -6.85 4.05 -5.97
N ASN A 196 -5.86 4.04 -6.86
CA ASN A 196 -4.82 3.01 -6.93
C ASN A 196 -3.59 3.30 -6.06
N SER A 197 -3.16 4.57 -5.93
CA SER A 197 -1.94 4.89 -5.19
C SER A 197 -1.91 6.30 -4.63
N PHE A 198 -1.24 6.46 -3.48
CA PHE A 198 -1.09 7.74 -2.78
C PHE A 198 0.19 8.46 -3.21
N LYS A 199 0.20 9.02 -4.42
CA LYS A 199 1.32 9.80 -5.00
C LYS A 199 0.93 11.27 -5.16
N GLN A 200 1.90 12.19 -5.11
CA GLN A 200 1.66 13.64 -5.20
C GLN A 200 0.86 14.07 -6.44
N ARG A 201 1.04 13.38 -7.56
CA ARG A 201 0.25 13.65 -8.78
C ARG A 201 -1.26 13.48 -8.57
N ALA A 202 -1.71 12.73 -7.54
CA ALA A 202 -3.11 12.59 -7.19
C ALA A 202 -3.79 13.91 -6.80
N ILE A 203 -3.03 14.92 -6.40
CA ILE A 203 -3.57 16.19 -5.87
C ILE A 203 -4.55 16.82 -6.87
N THR A 204 -4.10 17.11 -8.07
CA THR A 204 -4.93 17.76 -9.10
C THR A 204 -6.03 16.83 -9.62
N GLU A 205 -5.72 15.54 -9.78
CA GLU A 205 -6.70 14.55 -10.24
C GLU A 205 -7.87 14.41 -9.23
N LEU A 206 -7.57 14.31 -7.93
CA LEU A 206 -8.57 14.23 -6.87
C LEU A 206 -9.45 15.50 -6.81
N GLN A 207 -8.84 16.68 -6.91
CA GLN A 207 -9.59 17.94 -6.94
C GLN A 207 -10.58 17.96 -8.12
N THR A 208 -10.15 17.54 -9.30
CA THR A 208 -10.99 17.48 -10.50
C THR A 208 -12.15 16.49 -10.32
N VAL A 209 -11.84 15.27 -9.89
CA VAL A 209 -12.84 14.20 -9.72
C VAL A 209 -13.86 14.56 -8.64
N LEU A 210 -13.38 15.01 -7.46
CA LEU A 210 -14.30 15.36 -6.35
C LEU A 210 -15.15 16.61 -6.69
N THR A 211 -14.61 17.56 -7.47
CA THR A 211 -15.40 18.67 -8.01
C THR A 211 -16.52 18.17 -8.93
N SER A 212 -16.24 17.20 -9.81
CA SER A 212 -17.27 16.60 -10.68
C SER A 212 -18.38 15.95 -9.86
N PHE A 213 -18.04 15.23 -8.80
CA PHE A 213 -18.99 14.62 -7.86
C PHE A 213 -19.83 15.67 -7.12
N ARG A 214 -19.20 16.74 -6.65
CA ARG A 214 -19.89 17.86 -6.02
C ARG A 214 -20.90 18.51 -6.97
N ASN A 215 -20.51 18.77 -8.21
CA ASN A 215 -21.35 19.46 -9.19
C ASN A 215 -22.63 18.69 -9.54
N VAL A 216 -22.59 17.37 -9.50
CA VAL A 216 -23.78 16.52 -9.71
C VAL A 216 -24.49 16.15 -8.40
N GLN A 217 -24.01 16.70 -7.26
CA GLN A 217 -24.61 16.56 -5.93
C GLN A 217 -24.75 15.10 -5.47
N VAL A 218 -23.70 14.29 -5.65
CA VAL A 218 -23.66 12.94 -5.07
C VAL A 218 -23.69 13.02 -3.54
N THR A 219 -24.36 12.07 -2.90
CA THR A 219 -24.42 11.94 -1.43
C THR A 219 -23.75 10.69 -0.90
N GLU A 220 -23.41 9.75 -1.76
CA GLU A 220 -22.79 8.48 -1.42
C GLU A 220 -21.53 8.27 -2.30
N LEU A 221 -20.47 7.77 -1.70
CA LEU A 221 -19.23 7.45 -2.40
C LEU A 221 -18.87 5.98 -2.20
N ILE A 222 -18.59 5.27 -3.28
CA ILE A 222 -17.89 3.99 -3.29
C ILE A 222 -16.43 4.29 -3.61
N LEU A 223 -15.57 4.21 -2.59
CA LEU A 223 -14.12 4.37 -2.70
C LEU A 223 -13.48 2.99 -2.81
N ASP A 224 -12.98 2.65 -4.00
CA ASP A 224 -12.37 1.36 -4.26
C ASP A 224 -10.86 1.42 -4.00
N LEU A 225 -10.43 0.78 -2.92
CA LEU A 225 -9.05 0.65 -2.48
C LEU A 225 -8.56 -0.81 -2.53
N ARG A 226 -9.30 -1.73 -3.16
CA ARG A 226 -9.03 -3.19 -3.09
C ARG A 226 -7.60 -3.58 -3.49
N TYR A 227 -6.94 -2.78 -4.34
CA TYR A 227 -5.59 -3.04 -4.84
C TYR A 227 -4.59 -1.93 -4.50
N ASN A 228 -4.96 -1.04 -3.61
CA ASN A 228 -4.13 0.10 -3.23
C ASN A 228 -3.17 -0.30 -2.09
N ALA A 229 -1.90 -0.48 -2.40
CA ALA A 229 -0.85 -0.82 -1.43
C ALA A 229 -0.36 0.39 -0.59
N GLY A 230 -0.94 1.60 -0.79
CA GLY A 230 -0.62 2.79 -0.02
C GLY A 230 0.19 3.86 -0.76
N GLY A 231 1.09 4.51 -0.06
CA GLY A 231 1.93 5.62 -0.52
C GLY A 231 2.10 6.72 0.54
N GLU A 232 2.08 8.00 0.13
CA GLU A 232 2.38 9.14 1.00
C GLU A 232 1.24 9.48 1.97
N VAL A 233 1.58 9.69 3.23
CA VAL A 233 0.64 10.02 4.32
C VAL A 233 -0.10 11.35 4.08
N ASN A 234 0.58 12.36 3.56
CA ASN A 234 -0.02 13.65 3.25
C ASN A 234 -1.08 13.56 2.15
N ILE A 235 -0.94 12.62 1.20
CA ILE A 235 -1.98 12.33 0.20
C ILE A 235 -3.17 11.56 0.84
N ALA A 236 -2.91 10.72 1.85
CA ALA A 236 -3.99 10.12 2.64
C ALA A 236 -4.78 11.17 3.42
N ALA A 237 -4.10 12.16 4.02
CA ALA A 237 -4.75 13.30 4.65
C ALA A 237 -5.56 14.14 3.65
N LEU A 238 -5.03 14.37 2.44
CA LEU A 238 -5.71 15.07 1.36
C LEU A 238 -7.01 14.35 0.96
N LEU A 239 -6.94 13.06 0.66
CA LEU A 239 -8.10 12.27 0.27
C LEU A 239 -9.18 12.30 1.38
N THR A 240 -8.76 12.09 2.63
CA THR A 240 -9.67 12.14 3.79
C THR A 240 -10.34 13.52 3.91
N ALA A 241 -9.56 14.61 3.78
CA ALA A 241 -10.08 15.97 3.88
C ALA A 241 -10.98 16.38 2.70
N LEU A 242 -10.78 15.77 1.53
CA LEU A 242 -11.67 15.97 0.36
C LEU A 242 -12.98 15.18 0.46
N ILE A 243 -13.05 14.14 1.27
CA ILE A 243 -14.23 13.27 1.41
C ILE A 243 -15.03 13.60 2.67
N ALA A 244 -14.36 13.78 3.81
CA ALA A 244 -14.99 13.95 5.11
C ALA A 244 -15.03 15.42 5.56
N PRO A 245 -16.04 15.84 6.36
CA PRO A 245 -16.21 17.23 6.83
C PRO A 245 -15.27 17.54 8.01
N VAL A 246 -13.96 17.37 7.80
CA VAL A 246 -12.93 17.64 8.81
C VAL A 246 -12.59 19.13 8.90
N LYS A 247 -12.04 19.55 10.07
CA LYS A 247 -11.42 20.86 10.31
C LYS A 247 -9.90 20.73 10.25
N GLY A 248 -9.20 21.82 9.94
CA GLY A 248 -7.73 21.83 9.88
C GLY A 248 -7.06 21.46 11.21
N THR A 249 -7.71 21.76 12.33
CA THR A 249 -7.24 21.47 13.69
C THR A 249 -7.57 20.06 14.18
N ASP A 250 -8.43 19.31 13.48
CA ASP A 250 -8.75 17.94 13.85
C ASP A 250 -7.51 17.05 13.69
N ILE A 251 -7.38 16.05 14.58
CA ILE A 251 -6.28 15.09 14.52
C ILE A 251 -6.49 14.17 13.34
N PHE A 252 -5.53 14.19 12.41
CA PHE A 252 -5.48 13.24 11.30
C PHE A 252 -4.92 11.89 11.77
N ALA A 253 -3.77 11.90 12.46
CA ALA A 253 -3.14 10.68 12.95
C ALA A 253 -2.36 10.93 14.26
N GLU A 254 -2.35 9.91 15.12
CA GLU A 254 -1.47 9.82 16.27
C GLU A 254 -0.42 8.74 15.99
N TYR A 255 0.84 9.07 16.22
CA TYR A 255 2.02 8.24 16.02
C TYR A 255 2.59 7.84 17.37
N ARG A 256 2.66 6.55 17.67
CA ARG A 256 3.26 6.02 18.92
C ARG A 256 4.52 5.24 18.57
N GLY A 257 5.69 5.81 18.90
CA GLY A 257 7.01 5.24 18.66
C GLY A 257 7.59 4.49 19.86
N ASN A 258 8.85 4.11 19.72
CA ASN A 258 9.64 3.59 20.83
C ASN A 258 9.92 4.67 21.89
N SER A 259 10.64 4.31 22.99
CA SER A 259 10.96 5.25 24.08
C SER A 259 11.78 6.48 23.65
N ASN A 260 12.53 6.39 22.54
CA ASN A 260 13.34 7.50 22.03
C ASN A 260 12.47 8.50 21.23
N LEU A 261 11.43 8.01 20.59
CA LEU A 261 10.60 8.78 19.65
C LEU A 261 9.32 9.32 20.30
N GLY A 262 8.78 8.60 21.30
CA GLY A 262 7.59 9.00 22.05
C GLY A 262 6.31 9.00 21.21
N THR A 263 5.31 9.79 21.62
CA THR A 263 4.03 9.94 20.95
C THR A 263 3.91 11.32 20.31
N ARG A 264 3.40 11.36 19.08
CA ARG A 264 3.18 12.60 18.31
C ARG A 264 1.80 12.61 17.69
N ARG A 265 1.21 13.80 17.55
CA ARG A 265 -0.08 14.01 16.88
C ARG A 265 0.07 14.97 15.72
N THR A 266 -0.56 14.64 14.61
CA THR A 266 -0.56 15.47 13.41
C THR A 266 -2.00 15.85 13.08
N THR A 267 -2.27 17.15 12.95
CA THR A 267 -3.55 17.67 12.48
C THR A 267 -3.64 17.60 10.96
N PHE A 268 -4.86 17.74 10.42
CA PHE A 268 -5.03 17.79 8.96
C PHE A 268 -4.22 18.92 8.33
N ASP A 269 -4.29 20.15 8.87
CA ASP A 269 -3.53 21.27 8.30
C ASP A 269 -2.02 21.05 8.38
N LYS A 270 -1.51 20.44 9.46
CA LYS A 270 -0.09 20.11 9.54
C LYS A 270 0.31 19.09 8.47
N ALA A 271 -0.49 18.04 8.24
CA ALA A 271 -0.22 17.05 7.20
C ALA A 271 -0.31 17.66 5.79
N LEU A 272 -1.33 18.48 5.53
CA LEU A 272 -1.57 19.13 4.24
C LEU A 272 -0.57 20.22 3.93
N SER A 273 0.03 20.89 4.92
CA SER A 273 1.05 21.93 4.70
C SER A 273 2.26 21.41 3.92
N ARG A 274 2.55 20.10 3.99
CA ARG A 274 3.64 19.46 3.23
C ARG A 274 3.44 19.45 1.73
N ILE A 275 2.19 19.54 1.29
CA ILE A 275 1.82 19.66 -0.12
C ILE A 275 1.31 21.07 -0.46
N GLY A 276 1.58 22.05 0.42
CA GLY A 276 1.19 23.45 0.23
C GLY A 276 -0.29 23.72 0.34
N MET A 277 -1.05 22.90 1.10
CA MET A 277 -2.50 22.96 1.20
C MET A 277 -2.98 23.11 2.65
N SER A 278 -4.27 23.46 2.80
CA SER A 278 -5.02 23.48 4.04
C SER A 278 -6.44 22.96 3.83
N VAL A 279 -7.10 22.53 4.90
CA VAL A 279 -8.49 22.08 4.83
C VAL A 279 -9.43 23.17 4.29
N ALA A 280 -9.18 24.44 4.64
CA ALA A 280 -9.99 25.56 4.15
C ALA A 280 -10.01 25.64 2.62
N GLN A 281 -8.86 25.45 1.98
CA GLN A 281 -8.75 25.45 0.50
C GLN A 281 -9.48 24.23 -0.13
N LEU A 282 -9.54 23.09 0.57
CA LEU A 282 -10.13 21.86 0.04
C LEU A 282 -11.66 21.87 0.08
N THR A 283 -12.30 22.70 0.90
CA THR A 283 -13.76 22.79 0.97
C THR A 283 -14.43 23.12 -0.36
N ALA A 284 -13.72 23.85 -1.24
CA ALA A 284 -14.20 24.19 -2.58
C ALA A 284 -14.38 22.96 -3.51
N TYR A 285 -13.72 21.84 -3.23
CA TYR A 285 -13.76 20.62 -4.05
C TYR A 285 -14.64 19.52 -3.44
N ARG A 286 -14.97 19.63 -2.14
CA ARG A 286 -15.62 18.58 -1.35
C ARG A 286 -17.08 18.40 -1.74
N PRO A 287 -17.52 17.17 -2.11
CA PRO A 287 -18.95 16.83 -2.21
C PRO A 287 -19.58 16.71 -0.81
N SER A 288 -20.90 16.91 -0.72
CA SER A 288 -21.64 16.75 0.53
C SER A 288 -22.05 15.29 0.75
N LEU A 289 -21.09 14.46 1.14
CA LEU A 289 -21.30 13.03 1.33
C LEU A 289 -21.98 12.74 2.68
N SER A 290 -22.92 11.82 2.68
CA SER A 290 -23.56 11.27 3.89
C SER A 290 -22.80 10.07 4.43
N ARG A 291 -22.16 9.27 3.53
CA ARG A 291 -21.46 8.05 3.87
C ARG A 291 -20.45 7.68 2.79
N VAL A 292 -19.42 6.92 3.20
CA VAL A 292 -18.42 6.35 2.31
C VAL A 292 -18.42 4.82 2.44
N TYR A 293 -18.50 4.13 1.32
CA TYR A 293 -18.34 2.68 1.21
C TYR A 293 -16.95 2.40 0.68
N ILE A 294 -16.12 1.74 1.48
CA ILE A 294 -14.72 1.49 1.15
C ILE A 294 -14.60 0.03 0.72
N LEU A 295 -14.24 -0.19 -0.55
CA LEU A 295 -13.97 -1.54 -1.05
C LEU A 295 -12.54 -1.93 -0.69
N THR A 296 -12.38 -3.04 0.02
CA THR A 296 -11.09 -3.51 0.54
C THR A 296 -10.77 -4.93 0.11
N GLY A 297 -9.50 -5.28 0.13
CA GLY A 297 -8.99 -6.64 -0.11
C GLY A 297 -7.63 -6.84 0.55
N SER A 298 -7.02 -8.01 0.36
CA SER A 298 -5.72 -8.38 0.94
C SER A 298 -4.56 -7.46 0.52
N HIS A 299 -4.72 -6.72 -0.58
CA HIS A 299 -3.73 -5.75 -1.07
C HIS A 299 -4.06 -4.30 -0.68
N THR A 300 -5.14 -4.05 0.06
CA THR A 300 -5.39 -2.75 0.68
C THR A 300 -4.43 -2.59 1.84
N GLY A 301 -3.41 -1.73 1.69
CA GLY A 301 -2.34 -1.63 2.68
C GLY A 301 -1.92 -0.20 3.01
N SER A 302 -1.22 -0.02 4.11
CA SER A 302 -0.50 1.21 4.44
C SER A 302 -1.40 2.46 4.44
N SER A 303 -1.13 3.48 3.61
CA SER A 303 -1.93 4.71 3.51
C SER A 303 -3.39 4.45 3.12
N ALA A 304 -3.70 3.34 2.43
CA ALA A 304 -5.08 2.95 2.15
C ALA A 304 -5.81 2.48 3.42
N GLU A 305 -5.12 1.71 4.28
CA GLU A 305 -5.64 1.33 5.60
C GLU A 305 -5.74 2.55 6.52
N LEU A 306 -4.74 3.46 6.45
CA LEU A 306 -4.77 4.71 7.20
C LEU A 306 -6.02 5.52 6.85
N VAL A 307 -6.37 5.67 5.56
CA VAL A 307 -7.63 6.32 5.16
C VAL A 307 -8.83 5.56 5.71
N ALA A 308 -8.89 4.23 5.52
CA ALA A 308 -10.03 3.42 5.96
C ALA A 308 -10.27 3.47 7.49
N ASN A 309 -9.20 3.61 8.28
CA ASN A 309 -9.27 3.76 9.74
C ASN A 309 -9.51 5.20 10.19
N ASN A 310 -8.84 6.17 9.55
CA ASN A 310 -8.76 7.53 10.07
C ASN A 310 -9.89 8.45 9.55
N ILE A 311 -10.65 8.02 8.56
CA ILE A 311 -11.85 8.73 8.10
C ILE A 311 -13.07 8.46 9.01
N ALA A 312 -13.12 7.30 9.66
CA ALA A 312 -14.28 6.84 10.44
C ALA A 312 -14.70 7.79 11.59
N PRO A 313 -13.81 8.53 12.27
CA PRO A 313 -14.22 9.53 13.26
C PRO A 313 -15.03 10.71 12.70
N PHE A 314 -15.00 10.96 11.38
CA PHE A 314 -15.51 12.19 10.75
C PHE A 314 -16.71 11.98 9.84
N ILE A 315 -16.89 10.77 9.31
CA ILE A 315 -18.02 10.42 8.44
C ILE A 315 -18.37 8.95 8.61
N ALA A 316 -19.64 8.60 8.45
CA ALA A 316 -20.06 7.20 8.47
C ALA A 316 -19.39 6.42 7.33
N THR A 317 -18.78 5.27 7.68
CA THR A 317 -18.10 4.39 6.73
C THR A 317 -18.66 2.96 6.79
N THR A 318 -18.52 2.24 5.70
CA THR A 318 -18.78 0.78 5.63
C THR A 318 -17.71 0.15 4.76
N ARG A 319 -16.92 -0.77 5.31
CA ARG A 319 -15.90 -1.54 4.57
C ARG A 319 -16.56 -2.78 3.97
N ILE A 320 -16.35 -3.01 2.68
CA ILE A 320 -16.93 -4.13 1.93
C ILE A 320 -15.81 -4.86 1.19
N GLY A 321 -15.81 -6.18 1.26
CA GLY A 321 -14.84 -7.03 0.56
C GLY A 321 -14.07 -7.93 1.47
N GLY A 322 -12.74 -7.96 1.36
CA GLY A 322 -11.84 -8.76 2.18
C GLY A 322 -11.14 -7.98 3.27
N ARG A 323 -10.49 -8.70 4.18
CA ARG A 323 -9.58 -8.15 5.19
C ARG A 323 -8.38 -7.50 4.52
N THR A 324 -7.92 -6.37 5.06
CA THR A 324 -6.77 -5.63 4.55
C THR A 324 -5.43 -6.26 4.95
N LEU A 325 -4.32 -5.71 4.45
CA LEU A 325 -2.97 -6.27 4.57
C LEU A 325 -2.40 -6.23 6.00
N GLY A 326 -2.74 -5.21 6.78
CA GLY A 326 -2.26 -5.08 8.16
C GLY A 326 -0.99 -4.25 8.32
N LYS A 327 -0.74 -3.25 7.47
CA LYS A 327 0.36 -2.28 7.62
C LYS A 327 -0.06 -1.12 8.52
N ASP A 328 -0.16 -1.35 9.82
CA ASP A 328 -0.61 -0.39 10.83
C ASP A 328 0.52 0.52 11.36
N MET A 329 1.68 0.49 10.71
CA MET A 329 2.87 1.20 11.16
C MET A 329 3.45 2.12 10.10
N ALA A 330 3.98 3.27 10.55
CA ALA A 330 4.71 4.21 9.71
C ALA A 330 6.20 3.86 9.65
N SER A 331 6.81 4.17 8.50
CA SER A 331 8.25 4.12 8.25
C SER A 331 8.73 5.41 7.61
N PHE A 332 10.01 5.70 7.76
CA PHE A 332 10.71 6.71 6.96
C PHE A 332 12.06 6.20 6.52
N GLU A 333 12.56 6.80 5.47
CA GLU A 333 13.82 6.42 4.89
C GLU A 333 15.00 6.96 5.70
N ILE A 334 15.97 6.09 5.99
CA ILE A 334 17.24 6.43 6.62
C ILE A 334 18.36 6.18 5.60
N ARG A 335 19.10 7.23 5.29
CA ARG A 335 20.28 7.20 4.39
C ARG A 335 21.46 7.86 5.05
N ASN A 336 22.64 7.31 4.76
CA ASN A 336 23.91 7.99 5.01
C ASN A 336 24.89 7.71 3.85
N SER A 337 24.84 8.54 2.82
CA SER A 337 25.65 8.38 1.60
C SER A 337 27.16 8.48 1.84
N GLN A 338 27.60 8.97 3.00
CA GLN A 338 29.01 8.99 3.40
C GLN A 338 29.47 7.62 3.91
N VAL A 339 28.54 6.80 4.43
CA VAL A 339 28.82 5.49 4.98
C VAL A 339 28.58 4.39 3.93
N THR A 340 27.41 4.46 3.25
CA THR A 340 26.96 3.37 2.38
C THR A 340 25.94 3.83 1.35
N SER A 341 25.71 3.00 0.30
CA SER A 341 24.57 3.15 -0.62
C SER A 341 23.27 2.51 -0.09
N TRP A 342 23.33 1.70 0.96
CA TRP A 342 22.16 1.07 1.55
C TRP A 342 21.17 2.07 2.14
N ILE A 343 19.91 1.74 2.05
CA ILE A 343 18.77 2.53 2.50
C ILE A 343 17.95 1.66 3.44
N ILE A 344 17.68 2.15 4.63
CA ILE A 344 16.83 1.45 5.61
C ILE A 344 15.47 2.17 5.65
N ASN A 345 14.39 1.40 5.62
CA ASN A 345 13.03 1.86 5.94
C ASN A 345 12.48 1.02 7.10
N PRO A 346 12.87 1.31 8.34
CA PRO A 346 12.39 0.57 9.49
C PRO A 346 10.96 0.95 9.84
N LEU A 347 10.21 0.05 10.46
CA LEU A 347 8.95 0.41 11.12
C LEU A 347 9.26 1.18 12.41
N VAL A 348 8.67 2.37 12.56
CA VAL A 348 9.05 3.33 13.61
C VAL A 348 7.90 3.76 14.51
N TYR A 349 6.67 3.87 14.02
CA TYR A 349 5.51 4.30 14.77
C TYR A 349 4.30 3.46 14.45
N LYS A 350 3.56 3.03 15.46
CA LYS A 350 2.17 2.60 15.29
C LYS A 350 1.26 3.79 15.03
N LEU A 351 0.22 3.58 14.22
CA LEU A 351 -0.71 4.60 13.75
C LEU A 351 -2.08 4.44 14.38
N TYR A 352 -2.65 5.55 14.84
CA TYR A 352 -3.97 5.62 15.45
C TYR A 352 -4.76 6.78 14.87
N ASN A 353 -6.09 6.64 14.81
CA ASN A 353 -6.99 7.70 14.38
C ASN A 353 -7.31 8.69 15.50
N ALA A 354 -8.15 9.69 15.24
CA ALA A 354 -8.56 10.72 16.19
C ALA A 354 -9.25 10.16 17.46
N ASN A 355 -9.84 8.97 17.39
CA ASN A 355 -10.45 8.25 18.50
C ASN A 355 -9.49 7.26 19.18
N ALA A 356 -8.17 7.35 18.89
CA ALA A 356 -7.15 6.45 19.36
C ALA A 356 -7.37 4.95 18.96
N GLN A 357 -8.06 4.71 17.85
CA GLN A 357 -8.24 3.37 17.26
C GLN A 357 -7.10 3.09 16.28
N GLY A 358 -6.50 1.92 16.37
CA GLY A 358 -5.37 1.41 15.60
C GLY A 358 -5.21 -0.08 15.85
N ASP A 359 -3.97 -0.56 15.92
CA ASP A 359 -3.63 -1.97 16.23
C ASP A 359 -4.26 -2.97 15.25
N TYR A 360 -4.23 -2.64 13.96
CA TYR A 360 -4.73 -3.51 12.90
C TYR A 360 -3.61 -4.27 12.16
N ALA A 361 -2.59 -4.73 12.90
CA ALA A 361 -1.49 -5.53 12.32
C ALA A 361 -1.94 -6.82 11.62
N SER A 362 -3.12 -7.35 11.99
CA SER A 362 -3.78 -8.47 11.29
C SER A 362 -4.73 -8.04 10.17
N GLY A 363 -4.74 -6.76 9.80
CA GLY A 363 -5.64 -6.14 8.81
C GLY A 363 -6.98 -5.70 9.39
N LEU A 364 -7.54 -4.64 8.80
CA LEU A 364 -8.90 -4.18 9.09
C LEU A 364 -9.90 -5.21 8.55
N ALA A 365 -10.78 -5.71 9.41
CA ALA A 365 -11.85 -6.58 8.98
C ALA A 365 -12.90 -5.79 8.18
N PRO A 366 -13.49 -6.34 7.11
CA PRO A 366 -14.63 -5.73 6.46
C PRO A 366 -15.87 -5.75 7.37
N ASP A 367 -16.74 -4.76 7.24
CA ASP A 367 -18.05 -4.76 7.91
C ASP A 367 -19.03 -5.67 7.17
N VAL A 368 -18.80 -5.86 5.86
CA VAL A 368 -19.55 -6.77 4.99
C VAL A 368 -18.55 -7.58 4.15
N GLU A 369 -18.41 -8.86 4.47
CA GLU A 369 -17.52 -9.75 3.73
C GLU A 369 -18.10 -10.10 2.36
N VAL A 370 -17.31 -9.93 1.31
CA VAL A 370 -17.64 -10.27 -0.08
C VAL A 370 -16.39 -10.77 -0.78
N ASP A 371 -16.48 -11.94 -1.39
CA ASP A 371 -15.41 -12.47 -2.24
C ASP A 371 -15.45 -11.79 -3.62
N GLU A 372 -14.37 -11.12 -3.98
CA GLU A 372 -14.18 -10.48 -5.28
C GLU A 372 -14.31 -11.47 -6.45
N PHE A 373 -13.88 -12.71 -6.23
CA PHE A 373 -13.85 -13.76 -7.24
C PHE A 373 -15.14 -14.60 -7.29
N SER A 374 -16.17 -14.20 -6.54
CA SER A 374 -17.47 -14.91 -6.51
C SER A 374 -18.25 -14.82 -7.83
N LEU A 375 -17.83 -14.00 -8.77
CA LEU A 375 -18.37 -13.90 -10.13
C LEU A 375 -17.23 -13.85 -11.16
N LEU A 376 -17.22 -14.81 -12.08
CA LEU A 376 -16.25 -14.88 -13.17
C LEU A 376 -16.97 -14.87 -14.53
N PRO A 377 -16.36 -14.32 -15.59
CA PRO A 377 -15.10 -13.56 -15.59
C PRO A 377 -15.21 -12.25 -14.80
N LEU A 378 -14.06 -11.76 -14.27
CA LEU A 378 -14.00 -10.51 -13.51
C LEU A 378 -14.56 -9.35 -14.33
N LYS A 379 -15.38 -8.53 -13.69
CA LYS A 379 -15.98 -7.34 -14.32
C LYS A 379 -15.01 -6.15 -14.28
N PRO A 380 -15.13 -5.20 -15.21
CA PRO A 380 -14.38 -3.96 -15.15
C PRO A 380 -14.62 -3.20 -13.83
N PHE A 381 -13.64 -2.40 -13.39
CA PHE A 381 -13.80 -1.59 -12.18
C PHE A 381 -14.99 -0.64 -12.27
N GLY A 382 -15.80 -0.61 -11.21
CA GLY A 382 -17.03 0.18 -11.13
C GLY A 382 -18.18 -0.32 -12.01
N ASP A 383 -18.10 -1.52 -12.54
CA ASP A 383 -19.26 -2.21 -13.11
C ASP A 383 -20.25 -2.57 -12.00
N THR A 384 -21.53 -2.37 -12.23
CA THR A 384 -22.58 -2.67 -11.24
C THR A 384 -22.76 -4.16 -10.96
N GLU A 385 -22.23 -5.02 -11.85
CA GLU A 385 -22.20 -6.47 -11.65
C GLU A 385 -20.94 -6.94 -10.92
N ASP A 386 -19.90 -6.10 -10.70
CA ASP A 386 -18.76 -6.44 -9.85
C ASP A 386 -19.26 -6.75 -8.44
N PRO A 387 -18.91 -7.89 -7.83
CA PRO A 387 -19.48 -8.32 -6.55
C PRO A 387 -19.36 -7.29 -5.42
N LEU A 388 -18.23 -6.57 -5.33
CA LEU A 388 -18.01 -5.57 -4.29
C LEU A 388 -18.84 -4.31 -4.56
N VAL A 389 -18.84 -3.83 -5.81
CA VAL A 389 -19.63 -2.65 -6.24
C VAL A 389 -21.12 -2.93 -6.09
N ASN A 390 -21.58 -4.10 -6.53
CA ASN A 390 -22.97 -4.53 -6.39
C ASN A 390 -23.41 -4.52 -4.92
N ARG A 391 -22.59 -5.10 -4.03
CA ARG A 391 -22.88 -5.11 -2.59
C ARG A 391 -22.96 -3.71 -2.01
N ALA A 392 -22.09 -2.79 -2.42
CA ALA A 392 -22.15 -1.40 -1.98
C ALA A 392 -23.46 -0.75 -2.44
N ILE A 393 -23.84 -0.91 -3.71
CA ILE A 393 -25.10 -0.38 -4.25
C ILE A 393 -26.31 -0.94 -3.47
N VAL A 394 -26.37 -2.24 -3.25
CA VAL A 394 -27.43 -2.90 -2.46
C VAL A 394 -27.52 -2.31 -1.06
N THR A 395 -26.38 -2.07 -0.42
CA THR A 395 -26.33 -1.48 0.93
C THR A 395 -26.81 -0.03 0.91
N ILE A 396 -26.49 0.75 -0.12
CA ILE A 396 -26.92 2.15 -0.29
C ILE A 396 -28.43 2.27 -0.49
N VAL A 397 -29.02 1.40 -1.30
CA VAL A 397 -30.45 1.52 -1.65
C VAL A 397 -31.37 0.78 -0.68
N GLY A 398 -30.82 -0.01 0.24
CA GLY A 398 -31.60 -0.71 1.27
C GLY A 398 -32.53 -1.80 0.75
N ARG A 399 -32.32 -2.28 -0.50
CA ARG A 399 -33.08 -3.38 -1.11
C ARG A 399 -32.11 -4.31 -1.82
N ALA A 400 -32.28 -5.61 -1.58
CA ALA A 400 -31.65 -6.57 -2.45
C ALA A 400 -32.04 -6.25 -3.90
N LEU A 401 -31.04 -5.99 -4.76
CA LEU A 401 -31.26 -6.07 -6.20
C LEU A 401 -31.93 -7.43 -6.41
N LYS A 402 -33.01 -7.49 -7.19
CA LYS A 402 -33.52 -8.79 -7.64
C LYS A 402 -32.34 -9.49 -8.28
N SER A 403 -31.65 -10.32 -7.51
CA SER A 403 -30.67 -11.24 -8.03
C SER A 403 -31.35 -11.91 -9.21
N SER A 404 -30.84 -11.72 -10.42
CA SER A 404 -31.10 -12.70 -11.46
C SER A 404 -30.71 -14.00 -10.82
N SER A 405 -31.72 -14.83 -10.55
CA SER A 405 -31.59 -16.07 -9.80
C SER A 405 -30.71 -17.05 -10.55
N VAL A 406 -29.43 -16.90 -10.35
CA VAL A 406 -28.50 -18.00 -10.40
C VAL A 406 -27.94 -18.08 -8.98
N LEU A 407 -28.63 -18.82 -8.13
CA LEU A 407 -28.02 -19.57 -7.06
C LEU A 407 -27.06 -20.57 -7.73
N GLN A 408 -25.97 -20.05 -8.30
CA GLN A 408 -24.83 -20.89 -8.61
C GLN A 408 -24.37 -21.42 -7.24
N GLN A 409 -24.35 -22.73 -7.11
CA GLN A 409 -23.61 -23.41 -6.05
C GLN A 409 -22.29 -22.64 -5.92
N LYS A 410 -22.04 -22.14 -4.72
CA LYS A 410 -20.88 -21.31 -4.42
C LYS A 410 -19.66 -22.23 -4.55
N GLU A 411 -19.14 -22.38 -5.76
CA GLU A 411 -17.88 -23.06 -5.97
C GLU A 411 -16.85 -22.37 -5.10
N THR A 412 -16.11 -23.14 -4.32
CA THR A 412 -15.09 -22.59 -3.45
C THR A 412 -13.96 -22.08 -4.33
N VAL A 413 -13.77 -20.76 -4.38
CA VAL A 413 -12.64 -20.15 -5.06
C VAL A 413 -11.46 -20.07 -4.08
N ARG A 414 -10.31 -20.56 -4.49
CA ARG A 414 -9.06 -20.50 -3.72
C ARG A 414 -7.98 -19.83 -4.56
N ILE A 415 -7.36 -18.80 -4.01
CA ILE A 415 -6.19 -18.16 -4.62
C ILE A 415 -4.98 -19.02 -4.29
N TRP A 416 -4.22 -19.43 -5.31
CA TRP A 416 -2.97 -20.16 -5.15
C TRP A 416 -1.75 -19.37 -5.65
N TYR A 417 -1.97 -18.27 -6.37
CA TYR A 417 -0.94 -17.34 -6.80
C TYR A 417 -1.51 -15.93 -6.93
N ASP A 418 -0.74 -14.92 -6.56
CA ASP A 418 -1.06 -13.52 -6.87
C ASP A 418 0.24 -12.75 -7.15
N SER A 419 0.38 -12.19 -8.34
CA SER A 419 1.56 -11.43 -8.76
C SER A 419 1.79 -10.15 -7.94
N ARG A 420 0.76 -9.63 -7.27
CA ARG A 420 0.85 -8.43 -6.42
C ARG A 420 1.62 -8.65 -5.14
N ASN A 421 1.75 -9.87 -4.66
CA ASN A 421 2.56 -10.17 -3.47
C ASN A 421 3.99 -9.63 -3.62
N ILE A 422 4.53 -9.60 -4.85
CA ILE A 422 5.85 -9.02 -5.14
C ILE A 422 5.87 -7.51 -4.85
N ALA A 423 4.80 -6.78 -5.18
CA ALA A 423 4.69 -5.35 -4.92
C ALA A 423 4.54 -5.07 -3.41
N ASP A 424 3.80 -5.90 -2.69
CA ASP A 424 3.58 -5.75 -1.26
C ASP A 424 4.87 -5.98 -0.45
N GLU A 425 5.71 -6.92 -0.88
CA GLU A 425 7.03 -7.18 -0.30
C GLU A 425 8.00 -6.00 -0.45
N ASN A 426 7.84 -5.18 -1.49
CA ASN A 426 8.71 -4.03 -1.78
C ASN A 426 8.26 -2.72 -1.11
N THR A 427 7.16 -2.72 -0.38
CA THR A 427 6.64 -1.52 0.26
C THR A 427 6.82 -1.58 1.76
N ALA A 428 7.66 -0.70 2.32
CA ALA A 428 7.76 -0.46 3.76
C ALA A 428 6.41 0.03 4.32
N GLY A 429 6.33 0.21 5.64
CA GLY A 429 5.18 0.80 6.31
C GLY A 429 4.70 2.11 5.67
N VAL A 430 3.70 2.73 6.25
CA VAL A 430 3.17 4.04 5.80
C VAL A 430 4.31 5.07 5.73
N LYS A 431 4.59 5.61 4.54
CA LYS A 431 5.70 6.57 4.35
C LYS A 431 5.40 7.91 5.00
N VAL A 432 6.21 8.30 5.98
CA VAL A 432 6.21 9.63 6.58
C VAL A 432 7.53 10.34 6.28
N ASP A 433 7.51 11.66 6.13
CA ASP A 433 8.75 12.42 6.09
C ASP A 433 9.28 12.57 7.52
N ARG A 434 10.57 12.28 7.75
CA ARG A 434 11.22 12.46 9.06
C ARG A 434 11.05 13.88 9.61
N LYS A 435 10.89 14.86 8.74
CA LYS A 435 10.62 16.26 9.13
C LYS A 435 9.18 16.47 9.62
N ASP A 436 8.26 15.52 9.40
CA ASP A 436 6.87 15.57 9.86
C ASP A 436 6.72 15.12 11.30
N LEU A 437 7.74 14.48 11.79
CA LEU A 437 7.87 13.91 13.12
C LEU A 437 8.70 14.82 14.02
#